data_85f1ec08b2d86d2e0fe36f1fc1b5a7de
#
_entry.id   85f1ec08b2d86d2e0fe36f1fc1b5a7de
#
_cell.length_a   1.000
_cell.length_b   1.000
_cell.length_c   1.000
_cell.angle_alpha   90.00
_cell.angle_beta   90.00
_cell.angle_gamma   90.00
#
_symmetry.space_group_name_H-M   'P 1'
#
loop_
_entity.id
_entity.type
_entity.pdbx_description
1 polymer ?
#
loop_
_entity_poly.entity_id
_entity_poly.type
_entity_poly.pdbx_seq_one_letter_code
_entity_poly.pdbx_strand_id
1 'polypeptide(L)'
;MTEYSMINPQQHIAVIPARGGSKRLPGKNLMPIAGKPLIAWTIEAALASKVFDRVIVSTDSPEIAEVSRKYGAEVPFLRPDELAEDQTTTMDVLVHLILQLKQNKDFSYSHLTLLQPTSPLREAKNITDAVKFFSEKQADAVISICKTEHSPLWS
;
A
#
# COMPACT_ATOMS: atom_id res chain seq x y z
N MET A 1 18.49 -17.36 -18.85
CA MET A 1 17.94 -17.55 -17.45
C MET A 1 18.47 -16.39 -16.64
N THR A 2 17.68 -15.33 -16.53
CA THR A 2 18.06 -14.11 -15.81
C THR A 2 17.71 -14.32 -14.36
N GLU A 3 18.73 -14.34 -13.51
CA GLU A 3 18.63 -14.45 -12.06
C GLU A 3 17.81 -13.29 -11.47
N TYR A 4 16.51 -13.51 -11.33
CA TYR A 4 15.63 -12.69 -10.51
C TYR A 4 15.77 -13.06 -9.01
N SER A 5 16.98 -13.37 -8.57
CA SER A 5 17.23 -13.93 -7.23
C SER A 5 17.86 -12.94 -6.27
N MET A 6 17.35 -11.71 -6.16
CA MET A 6 17.99 -10.79 -5.19
C MET A 6 17.04 -10.03 -4.27
N ILE A 7 15.73 -10.20 -4.38
CA ILE A 7 14.85 -9.88 -3.26
C ILE A 7 14.30 -11.23 -2.79
N ASN A 8 14.78 -11.69 -1.64
CA ASN A 8 14.15 -12.82 -0.98
C ASN A 8 12.67 -12.46 -0.80
N PRO A 9 11.72 -13.17 -1.43
CA PRO A 9 10.31 -12.83 -1.34
C PRO A 9 9.83 -12.68 0.10
N GLN A 10 10.38 -13.44 1.05
CA GLN A 10 10.08 -13.36 2.49
C GLN A 10 10.54 -12.06 3.18
N GLN A 11 10.95 -11.05 2.43
CA GLN A 11 11.44 -9.78 2.96
C GLN A 11 10.76 -8.56 2.36
N HIS A 12 9.71 -8.73 1.55
CA HIS A 12 9.05 -7.63 0.89
C HIS A 12 7.54 -7.60 1.16
N ILE A 13 7.08 -6.51 1.78
CA ILE A 13 5.66 -6.27 2.06
C ILE A 13 5.11 -5.10 1.27
N ALA A 14 3.85 -5.21 0.82
CA ALA A 14 3.08 -4.06 0.36
C ALA A 14 2.26 -3.50 1.54
N VAL A 15 2.22 -2.18 1.67
CA VAL A 15 1.38 -1.49 2.66
C VAL A 15 0.45 -0.53 1.94
N ILE A 16 -0.85 -0.68 2.21
CA ILE A 16 -1.94 0.14 1.67
C ILE A 16 -2.58 0.90 2.82
N PRO A 17 -2.24 2.18 3.05
CA PRO A 17 -2.87 2.99 4.08
C PRO A 17 -4.24 3.47 3.61
N ALA A 18 -5.29 3.16 4.37
CA ALA A 18 -6.66 3.51 4.03
C ALA A 18 -7.45 3.89 5.28
N ARG A 19 -7.56 5.19 5.56
CA ARG A 19 -8.37 5.68 6.67
C ARG A 19 -9.85 5.72 6.35
N GLY A 20 -10.72 5.55 7.36
CA GLY A 20 -12.17 5.67 7.25
C GLY A 20 -12.63 7.10 7.03
N GLY A 21 -12.06 8.04 7.79
CA GLY A 21 -12.39 9.46 7.73
C GLY A 21 -11.66 10.19 6.59
N SER A 22 -12.35 10.44 5.48
CA SER A 22 -11.84 11.32 4.41
C SER A 22 -12.68 12.59 4.35
N LYS A 23 -12.11 13.76 4.65
CA LYS A 23 -12.83 15.05 4.65
C LYS A 23 -13.32 15.46 3.28
N ARG A 24 -12.49 15.32 2.23
CA ARG A 24 -12.84 15.74 0.87
C ARG A 24 -13.87 14.82 0.23
N LEU A 25 -13.84 13.53 0.54
CA LEU A 25 -14.75 12.54 -0.01
C LEU A 25 -14.97 11.42 1.02
N PRO A 26 -16.00 11.53 1.90
CA PRO A 26 -16.27 10.53 2.92
C PRO A 26 -16.45 9.13 2.32
N GLY A 27 -15.86 8.13 2.97
CA GLY A 27 -15.96 6.74 2.51
C GLY A 27 -15.25 6.42 1.19
N LYS A 28 -14.40 7.31 0.69
CA LYS A 28 -13.76 7.21 -0.62
C LYS A 28 -13.16 5.84 -0.93
N ASN A 29 -12.51 5.20 0.06
CA ASN A 29 -11.85 3.90 -0.14
C ASN A 29 -12.83 2.75 -0.43
N LEU A 30 -14.09 2.91 -0.02
CA LEU A 30 -15.17 1.94 -0.26
C LEU A 30 -16.08 2.34 -1.41
N MET A 31 -15.94 3.54 -1.96
CA MET A 31 -16.77 3.98 -3.09
C MET A 31 -16.56 3.08 -4.30
N PRO A 32 -17.65 2.66 -4.97
CA PRO A 32 -17.56 1.81 -6.15
C PRO A 32 -17.01 2.57 -7.34
N ILE A 33 -15.95 2.02 -7.94
CA ILE A 33 -15.40 2.47 -9.22
C ILE A 33 -15.36 1.26 -10.15
N ALA A 34 -16.04 1.35 -11.28
CA ALA A 34 -16.15 0.27 -12.26
C ALA A 34 -16.52 -1.09 -11.62
N GLY A 35 -17.53 -1.06 -10.72
CA GLY A 35 -18.15 -2.27 -10.16
C GLY A 35 -17.51 -2.82 -8.88
N LYS A 36 -16.42 -2.24 -8.36
CA LYS A 36 -15.80 -2.66 -7.09
C LYS A 36 -15.25 -1.47 -6.28
N PRO A 37 -15.06 -1.64 -4.95
CA PRO A 37 -14.51 -0.59 -4.09
C PRO A 37 -13.17 -0.06 -4.58
N LEU A 38 -12.91 1.24 -4.42
CA LEU A 38 -11.66 1.89 -4.82
C LEU A 38 -10.42 1.13 -4.30
N ILE A 39 -10.41 0.74 -3.03
CA ILE A 39 -9.27 0.04 -2.41
C ILE A 39 -9.00 -1.32 -3.06
N ALA A 40 -10.02 -1.99 -3.58
CA ALA A 40 -9.92 -3.31 -4.19
C ALA A 40 -8.99 -3.32 -5.41
N TRP A 41 -8.99 -2.25 -6.20
CA TRP A 41 -8.11 -2.12 -7.36
C TRP A 41 -6.63 -2.19 -6.98
N THR A 42 -6.26 -1.50 -5.88
CA THR A 42 -4.87 -1.53 -5.40
C THR A 42 -4.50 -2.88 -4.78
N ILE A 43 -5.42 -3.49 -4.03
CA ILE A 43 -5.20 -4.83 -3.44
C ILE A 43 -4.97 -5.86 -4.54
N GLU A 44 -5.85 -5.91 -5.54
CA GLU A 44 -5.74 -6.87 -6.64
C GLU A 44 -4.47 -6.65 -7.48
N ALA A 45 -4.11 -5.40 -7.78
CA ALA A 45 -2.86 -5.10 -8.48
C ALA A 45 -1.63 -5.56 -7.68
N ALA A 46 -1.64 -5.36 -6.35
CA ALA A 46 -0.56 -5.80 -5.48
C ALA A 46 -0.44 -7.33 -5.46
N LEU A 47 -1.54 -8.05 -5.27
CA LEU A 47 -1.57 -9.52 -5.28
C LEU A 47 -1.19 -10.10 -6.65
N ALA A 48 -1.69 -9.51 -7.73
CA ALA A 48 -1.39 -9.95 -9.10
C ALA A 48 0.07 -9.72 -9.51
N SER A 49 0.77 -8.78 -8.87
CA SER A 49 2.19 -8.53 -9.13
C SER A 49 3.11 -9.67 -8.70
N LYS A 50 2.68 -10.46 -7.70
CA LYS A 50 3.40 -11.62 -7.14
C LYS A 50 4.83 -11.29 -6.63
N VAL A 51 5.09 -10.04 -6.29
CA VAL A 51 6.40 -9.60 -5.78
C VAL A 51 6.41 -9.37 -4.27
N PHE A 52 5.27 -9.56 -3.62
CA PHE A 52 5.12 -9.38 -2.17
C PHE A 52 4.79 -10.70 -1.48
N ASP A 53 5.38 -10.89 -0.30
CA ASP A 53 4.98 -11.99 0.59
C ASP A 53 3.64 -11.70 1.24
N ARG A 54 3.42 -10.43 1.58
CA ARG A 54 2.20 -9.99 2.25
C ARG A 54 1.72 -8.67 1.67
N VAL A 55 0.42 -8.54 1.50
CA VAL A 55 -0.27 -7.31 1.15
C VAL A 55 -1.09 -6.87 2.36
N ILE A 56 -0.65 -5.83 3.04
CA ILE A 56 -1.22 -5.37 4.31
C ILE A 56 -1.96 -4.05 4.10
N VAL A 57 -3.19 -4.00 4.57
CA VAL A 57 -3.96 -2.75 4.67
C VAL A 57 -3.90 -2.23 6.10
N SER A 58 -3.45 -0.98 6.27
CA SER A 58 -3.49 -0.26 7.54
C SER A 58 -4.70 0.67 7.57
N THR A 59 -5.67 0.36 8.43
CA THR A 59 -6.92 1.12 8.55
C THR A 59 -7.40 1.21 9.99
N ASP A 60 -8.11 2.28 10.31
CA ASP A 60 -8.88 2.53 11.53
C ASP A 60 -10.32 2.01 11.41
N SER A 61 -10.81 1.81 10.16
CA SER A 61 -12.20 1.44 9.89
C SER A 61 -12.40 -0.07 9.84
N PRO A 62 -13.29 -0.64 10.67
CA PRO A 62 -13.69 -2.05 10.58
C PRO A 62 -14.28 -2.43 9.22
N GLU A 63 -15.02 -1.53 8.58
CA GLU A 63 -15.63 -1.76 7.26
C GLU A 63 -14.57 -1.90 6.18
N ILE A 64 -13.57 -1.00 6.17
CA ILE A 64 -12.43 -1.10 5.24
C ILE A 64 -11.65 -2.39 5.50
N ALA A 65 -11.47 -2.76 6.77
CA ALA A 65 -10.78 -3.98 7.13
C ALA A 65 -11.49 -5.23 6.60
N GLU A 66 -12.81 -5.30 6.75
CA GLU A 66 -13.63 -6.41 6.24
C GLU A 66 -13.52 -6.53 4.71
N VAL A 67 -13.74 -5.41 4.01
CA VAL A 67 -13.62 -5.36 2.55
C VAL A 67 -12.22 -5.75 2.09
N SER A 68 -11.18 -5.24 2.75
CA SER A 68 -9.79 -5.55 2.40
C SER A 68 -9.49 -7.04 2.51
N ARG A 69 -9.94 -7.69 3.59
CA ARG A 69 -9.79 -9.15 3.78
C ARG A 69 -10.56 -9.94 2.71
N LYS A 70 -11.76 -9.49 2.34
CA LYS A 70 -12.55 -10.10 1.26
C LYS A 70 -11.82 -10.10 -0.09
N TYR A 71 -11.01 -9.06 -0.34
CA TYR A 71 -10.20 -8.96 -1.56
C TYR A 71 -8.79 -9.58 -1.42
N GLY A 72 -8.49 -10.25 -0.29
CA GLY A 72 -7.28 -11.03 -0.10
C GLY A 72 -6.12 -10.29 0.58
N ALA A 73 -6.31 -9.06 1.04
CA ALA A 73 -5.31 -8.37 1.84
C ALA A 73 -5.39 -8.77 3.32
N GLU A 74 -4.28 -8.64 4.02
CA GLU A 74 -4.22 -8.80 5.45
C GLU A 74 -4.52 -7.48 6.17
N VAL A 75 -5.24 -7.57 7.30
CA VAL A 75 -5.41 -6.47 8.26
C VAL A 75 -5.13 -7.06 9.64
N PRO A 76 -3.87 -7.07 10.07
CA PRO A 76 -3.46 -7.77 11.30
C PRO A 76 -4.04 -7.10 12.56
N PHE A 77 -4.26 -5.79 12.53
CA PHE A 77 -4.87 -5.01 13.61
C PHE A 77 -5.51 -3.74 13.03
N LEU A 78 -6.41 -3.14 13.77
CA LEU A 78 -6.93 -1.82 13.46
C LEU A 78 -5.95 -0.75 13.96
N ARG A 79 -5.77 0.28 13.17
CA ARG A 79 -4.96 1.44 13.52
C ARG A 79 -5.71 2.28 14.56
N PRO A 80 -5.04 2.81 15.61
CA PRO A 80 -5.65 3.73 16.55
C PRO A 80 -6.19 5.00 15.88
N ASP A 81 -7.28 5.55 16.41
CA ASP A 81 -7.96 6.73 15.85
C ASP A 81 -7.03 7.94 15.79
N GLU A 82 -6.12 8.10 16.75
CA GLU A 82 -5.12 9.19 16.80
C GLU A 82 -4.19 9.18 15.56
N LEU A 83 -4.02 8.01 14.94
CA LEU A 83 -3.25 7.85 13.70
C LEU A 83 -4.13 7.90 12.43
N ALA A 84 -5.41 8.21 12.56
CA ALA A 84 -6.34 8.42 11.47
C ALA A 84 -6.71 9.90 11.25
N GLU A 85 -6.13 10.80 12.04
CA GLU A 85 -6.34 12.23 11.96
C GLU A 85 -5.75 12.85 10.68
N ASP A 86 -6.18 14.08 10.36
CA ASP A 86 -5.72 14.77 9.15
C ASP A 86 -4.24 15.17 9.17
N GLN A 87 -3.69 15.38 10.35
CA GLN A 87 -2.29 15.74 10.55
C GLN A 87 -1.35 14.52 10.54
N THR A 88 -1.91 13.32 10.65
CA THR A 88 -1.13 12.08 10.60
C THR A 88 -0.50 11.89 9.25
N THR A 89 0.82 11.83 9.23
CA THR A 89 1.55 11.60 7.99
C THR A 89 1.50 10.12 7.58
N THR A 90 1.71 9.85 6.31
CA THR A 90 1.88 8.47 5.84
C THR A 90 3.04 7.77 6.54
N MET A 91 4.10 8.52 6.88
CA MET A 91 5.25 7.98 7.59
C MET A 91 4.88 7.50 9.00
N ASP A 92 4.06 8.27 9.74
CA ASP A 92 3.60 7.87 11.07
C ASP A 92 2.83 6.55 11.02
N VAL A 93 1.98 6.39 9.99
CA VAL A 93 1.23 5.14 9.74
C VAL A 93 2.17 3.97 9.48
N LEU A 94 3.20 4.16 8.65
CA LEU A 94 4.16 3.10 8.33
C LEU A 94 5.00 2.71 9.56
N VAL A 95 5.49 3.70 10.31
CA VAL A 95 6.26 3.46 11.54
C VAL A 95 5.43 2.68 12.56
N HIS A 96 4.18 3.10 12.78
CA HIS A 96 3.27 2.38 13.68
C HIS A 96 3.09 0.92 13.24
N LEU A 97 2.77 0.69 11.96
CA LEU A 97 2.60 -0.67 11.44
C LEU A 97 3.84 -1.53 11.67
N ILE A 98 5.03 -1.02 11.35
CA ILE A 98 6.30 -1.74 11.51
C ILE A 98 6.56 -2.08 12.99
N LEU A 99 6.32 -1.13 13.89
CA LEU A 99 6.50 -1.36 15.33
C LEU A 99 5.55 -2.43 15.86
N GLN A 100 4.29 -2.41 15.46
CA GLN A 100 3.31 -3.42 15.86
C GLN A 100 3.65 -4.82 15.31
N LEU A 101 4.07 -4.93 14.07
CA LEU A 101 4.52 -6.19 13.49
C LEU A 101 5.76 -6.75 14.24
N LYS A 102 6.71 -5.88 14.60
CA LYS A 102 7.88 -6.26 15.39
C LYS A 102 7.51 -6.79 16.77
N GLN A 103 6.62 -6.09 17.49
CA GLN A 103 6.17 -6.50 18.82
C GLN A 103 5.50 -7.89 18.81
N ASN A 104 4.77 -8.20 17.76
CA ASN A 104 4.11 -9.48 17.59
C ASN A 104 5.04 -10.60 17.08
N LYS A 105 6.35 -10.34 16.98
CA LYS A 105 7.36 -11.26 16.41
C LYS A 105 7.04 -11.72 14.97
N ASP A 106 6.18 -11.00 14.30
CA ASP A 106 5.71 -11.25 12.93
C ASP A 106 6.45 -10.35 11.93
N PHE A 107 7.74 -10.13 12.17
CA PHE A 107 8.54 -9.19 11.41
C PHE A 107 9.82 -9.86 10.90
N SER A 108 9.86 -10.07 9.60
CA SER A 108 11.05 -10.56 8.88
C SER A 108 11.12 -9.91 7.50
N TYR A 109 10.94 -8.57 7.43
CA TYR A 109 10.90 -7.86 6.15
C TYR A 109 12.02 -6.83 6.06
N SER A 110 12.70 -6.80 4.92
CA SER A 110 13.76 -5.81 4.61
C SER A 110 13.27 -4.67 3.75
N HIS A 111 12.20 -4.88 2.99
CA HIS A 111 11.67 -3.90 2.05
C HIS A 111 10.17 -3.68 2.23
N LEU A 112 9.75 -2.43 2.01
CA LEU A 112 8.35 -2.03 2.06
C LEU A 112 8.00 -1.24 0.81
N THR A 113 6.89 -1.61 0.17
CA THR A 113 6.29 -0.82 -0.90
C THR A 113 5.00 -0.17 -0.42
N LEU A 114 4.96 1.16 -0.47
CA LEU A 114 3.76 1.94 -0.19
C LEU A 114 2.88 2.02 -1.44
N LEU A 115 1.64 1.57 -1.33
CA LEU A 115 0.66 1.61 -2.42
C LEU A 115 -0.58 2.40 -1.98
N GLN A 116 -0.70 3.64 -2.42
CA GLN A 116 -1.87 4.45 -2.09
C GLN A 116 -3.12 3.98 -2.86
N PRO A 117 -4.30 3.85 -2.20
CA PRO A 117 -5.55 3.43 -2.84
C PRO A 117 -6.04 4.39 -3.93
N THR A 118 -5.60 5.65 -3.88
CA THR A 118 -6.02 6.72 -4.81
C THR A 118 -5.43 6.61 -6.22
N SER A 119 -4.78 5.51 -6.54
CA SER A 119 -4.24 5.22 -7.87
C SER A 119 -4.87 3.95 -8.44
N PRO A 120 -6.20 3.95 -8.76
CA PRO A 120 -6.92 2.75 -9.22
C PRO A 120 -6.48 2.24 -10.60
N LEU A 121 -5.81 3.07 -11.38
CA LEU A 121 -5.27 2.69 -12.71
C LEU A 121 -3.89 2.06 -12.64
N ARG A 122 -3.34 1.88 -11.43
CA ARG A 122 -2.08 1.15 -11.25
C ARG A 122 -2.29 -0.32 -11.56
N GLU A 123 -1.52 -0.84 -12.49
CA GLU A 123 -1.51 -2.24 -12.87
C GLU A 123 -0.42 -3.02 -12.12
N ALA A 124 -0.56 -4.34 -12.05
CA ALA A 124 0.44 -5.23 -11.49
C ALA A 124 1.82 -5.04 -12.13
N LYS A 125 1.85 -4.79 -13.45
CA LYS A 125 3.08 -4.53 -14.19
C LYS A 125 3.83 -3.29 -13.69
N ASN A 126 3.12 -2.21 -13.34
CA ASN A 126 3.76 -1.01 -12.80
C ASN A 126 4.49 -1.30 -11.48
N ILE A 127 3.90 -2.16 -10.64
CA ILE A 127 4.49 -2.59 -9.36
C ILE A 127 5.73 -3.45 -9.65
N THR A 128 5.60 -4.44 -10.51
CA THR A 128 6.69 -5.35 -10.87
C THR A 128 7.88 -4.58 -11.47
N ASP A 129 7.62 -3.65 -12.37
CA ASP A 129 8.67 -2.84 -13.02
C ASP A 129 9.40 -1.95 -11.98
N ALA A 130 8.66 -1.36 -11.03
CA ALA A 130 9.26 -0.54 -9.98
C ALA A 130 10.15 -1.35 -9.04
N VAL A 131 9.69 -2.53 -8.62
CA VAL A 131 10.46 -3.44 -7.75
C VAL A 131 11.69 -3.96 -8.48
N LYS A 132 11.57 -4.30 -9.76
CA LYS A 132 12.69 -4.68 -10.60
C LYS A 132 13.73 -3.57 -10.70
N PHE A 133 13.30 -2.36 -11.01
CA PHE A 133 14.17 -1.19 -11.10
C PHE A 133 14.88 -0.89 -9.78
N PHE A 134 14.17 -0.99 -8.65
CA PHE A 134 14.73 -0.86 -7.31
C PHE A 134 15.91 -1.83 -7.11
N SER A 135 15.71 -3.11 -7.45
CA SER A 135 16.73 -4.15 -7.31
C SER A 135 17.90 -3.95 -8.26
N GLU A 136 17.65 -3.68 -9.55
CA GLU A 136 18.69 -3.48 -10.56
C GLU A 136 19.59 -2.28 -10.26
N LYS A 137 19.02 -1.23 -9.66
CA LYS A 137 19.77 -0.02 -9.30
C LYS A 137 20.41 -0.10 -7.92
N GLN A 138 20.10 -1.13 -7.14
CA GLN A 138 20.52 -1.23 -5.72
C GLN A 138 20.21 0.07 -4.96
N ALA A 139 19.01 0.62 -5.23
CA ALA A 139 18.61 1.91 -4.72
C ALA A 139 18.11 1.81 -3.27
N ASP A 140 18.24 2.88 -2.49
CA ASP A 140 17.64 2.97 -1.16
C ASP A 140 16.12 3.19 -1.23
N ALA A 141 15.66 3.86 -2.30
CA ALA A 141 14.24 4.08 -2.57
C ALA A 141 13.96 4.30 -4.05
N VAL A 142 12.74 3.94 -4.48
CA VAL A 142 12.20 4.26 -5.81
C VAL A 142 10.82 4.90 -5.64
N ILE A 143 10.61 6.01 -6.32
CA ILE A 143 9.33 6.74 -6.31
C ILE A 143 8.81 6.80 -7.74
N SER A 144 7.55 6.38 -7.93
CA SER A 144 6.88 6.53 -9.22
C SER A 144 6.38 7.95 -9.40
N ILE A 145 6.67 8.54 -10.54
CA ILE A 145 6.19 9.86 -10.93
C ILE A 145 5.48 9.80 -12.27
N CYS A 146 4.58 10.73 -12.51
CA CYS A 146 3.96 10.93 -13.82
C CYS A 146 4.08 12.39 -14.24
N LYS A 147 4.01 12.63 -15.55
CA LYS A 147 3.92 13.98 -16.07
C LYS A 147 2.58 14.59 -15.64
N THR A 148 2.60 15.79 -15.08
CA THR A 148 1.39 16.54 -14.73
C THR A 148 0.89 17.35 -15.94
N GLU A 149 -0.43 17.39 -16.12
CA GLU A 149 -1.03 18.24 -17.17
C GLU A 149 -0.97 19.72 -16.81
N HIS A 150 -0.98 20.02 -15.50
CA HIS A 150 -0.88 21.38 -14.97
C HIS A 150 0.25 21.51 -13.96
N SER A 151 0.86 22.67 -13.88
CA SER A 151 1.90 22.95 -12.89
C SER A 151 1.34 22.79 -11.46
N PRO A 152 2.06 22.10 -10.54
CA PRO A 152 1.68 22.01 -9.13
C PRO A 152 1.57 23.39 -8.44
N LEU A 153 2.15 24.43 -9.03
CA LEU A 153 2.08 25.80 -8.52
C LEU A 153 0.70 26.45 -8.71
N TRP A 154 -0.22 25.80 -9.42
CA TRP A 154 -1.58 26.28 -9.69
C TRP A 154 -2.67 25.49 -8.95
N SER A 155 -2.28 24.64 -8.00
CA SER A 155 -3.21 23.80 -7.20
C SER A 155 -3.36 24.30 -5.78
#